data_dd8a60d2948df47a32c3d8515e5779a7
#
_entry.id   dd8a60d2948df47a32c3d8515e5779a7
#
_cell.length_a   1.000
_cell.length_b   1.000
_cell.length_c   1.000
_cell.angle_alpha   90.00
_cell.angle_beta   90.00
_cell.angle_gamma   90.00
#
_symmetry.space_group_name_H-M   'P 1'
#
loop_
_entity.id
_entity.type
_entity.pdbx_description
1 polymer ?
#
loop_
_entity_poly.entity_id
_entity_poly.type
_entity_poly.pdbx_seq_one_letter_code
_entity_poly.pdbx_strand_id
1 'polypeptide(L)'
;MTKKLTSRLSKIANSKILIFSIYINIVACIIAALSLLYYWYRVINKNLSLWLMLLLLVIAGLAMYSIFINIKLMATAIEEILTENIDLEKYLDIYTLMYKKANRYSKEEQEASLIFTDGRVKYYRGQFQDVQLTFDALDYNKVQKKYRTKLLLRRYNFEMLSCILQKEREEYNRLKSEIETLSPSLPSDQELRDNILKITSVAYSIIVEKQPNNYFDDHSVNSRLGKITYTYYAALNAQLKGEEARTRELFESIAQENPELFYVREAKRYLKGEQ
;
A
#
# COMPACT_ATOMS: atom_id res chain seq x y z
N MET A 1 -4.44 -14.48 15.16
CA MET A 1 -5.49 -13.60 15.71
C MET A 1 -5.56 -12.26 14.96
N THR A 2 -4.46 -11.60 14.70
CA THR A 2 -4.36 -10.31 13.99
C THR A 2 -4.96 -10.34 12.58
N LYS A 3 -4.62 -11.31 11.71
CA LYS A 3 -5.13 -11.41 10.33
C LYS A 3 -6.66 -11.55 10.25
N LYS A 4 -7.29 -12.25 11.20
CA LYS A 4 -8.76 -12.37 11.28
C LYS A 4 -9.42 -11.04 11.69
N LEU A 5 -8.76 -10.26 12.55
CA LEU A 5 -9.25 -8.96 13.00
C LEU A 5 -9.13 -7.91 11.90
N THR A 6 -7.99 -7.81 11.22
CA THR A 6 -7.79 -6.88 10.10
C THR A 6 -8.76 -7.16 8.96
N SER A 7 -8.96 -8.43 8.59
CA SER A 7 -9.95 -8.84 7.60
C SER A 7 -11.39 -8.49 7.97
N ARG A 8 -11.75 -8.49 9.26
CA ARG A 8 -13.07 -7.99 9.69
C ARG A 8 -13.16 -6.48 9.62
N LEU A 9 -12.12 -5.78 10.06
CA LEU A 9 -12.06 -4.32 10.02
C LEU A 9 -12.13 -3.80 8.58
N SER A 10 -11.43 -4.41 7.64
CA SER A 10 -11.43 -3.98 6.23
C SER A 10 -12.81 -4.07 5.56
N LYS A 11 -13.75 -4.84 6.14
CA LYS A 11 -15.14 -4.98 5.67
C LYS A 11 -16.13 -3.97 6.27
N ILE A 12 -15.73 -3.27 7.34
CA ILE A 12 -16.61 -2.30 8.01
C ILE A 12 -16.60 -0.97 7.23
N ALA A 13 -17.66 -0.15 7.37
CA ALA A 13 -17.73 1.18 6.76
C ALA A 13 -16.57 2.09 7.21
N ASN A 14 -15.98 2.84 6.29
CA ASN A 14 -14.79 3.68 6.50
C ASN A 14 -14.91 4.63 7.72
N SER A 15 -16.06 5.28 7.87
CA SER A 15 -16.31 6.17 9.01
C SER A 15 -16.26 5.45 10.35
N LYS A 16 -16.80 4.23 10.43
CA LYS A 16 -16.77 3.41 11.66
C LYS A 16 -15.37 2.92 12.00
N ILE A 17 -14.58 2.56 10.99
CA ILE A 17 -13.18 2.16 11.18
C ILE A 17 -12.40 3.30 11.84
N LEU A 18 -12.48 4.51 11.28
CA LEU A 18 -11.76 5.67 11.80
C LEU A 18 -12.24 6.08 13.19
N ILE A 19 -13.57 6.10 13.42
CA ILE A 19 -14.15 6.42 14.73
C ILE A 19 -13.68 5.41 15.78
N PHE A 20 -13.70 4.13 15.49
CA PHE A 20 -13.24 3.08 16.39
C PHE A 20 -11.76 3.22 16.77
N SER A 21 -10.91 3.50 15.77
CA SER A 21 -9.49 3.75 16.01
C SER A 21 -9.26 4.98 16.89
N ILE A 22 -9.93 6.09 16.59
CA ILE A 22 -9.84 7.33 17.38
C ILE A 22 -10.28 7.06 18.82
N TYR A 23 -11.40 6.37 19.01
CA TYR A 23 -11.92 6.05 20.33
C TYR A 23 -10.93 5.23 21.17
N ILE A 24 -10.33 4.18 20.62
CA ILE A 24 -9.29 3.39 21.30
C ILE A 24 -8.11 4.27 21.73
N ASN A 25 -7.65 5.15 20.83
CA ASN A 25 -6.52 6.01 21.12
C ASN A 25 -6.85 7.02 22.23
N ILE A 26 -8.06 7.61 22.20
CA ILE A 26 -8.51 8.53 23.27
C ILE A 26 -8.56 7.82 24.61
N VAL A 27 -9.16 6.62 24.69
CA VAL A 27 -9.24 5.85 25.94
C VAL A 27 -7.84 5.52 26.46
N ALA A 28 -6.93 5.08 25.57
CA ALA A 28 -5.55 4.80 25.97
C ALA A 28 -4.81 6.05 26.48
N CYS A 29 -4.99 7.21 25.82
CA CYS A 29 -4.42 8.48 26.30
C CYS A 29 -4.97 8.89 27.66
N ILE A 30 -6.28 8.73 27.90
CA ILE A 30 -6.90 9.03 29.20
C ILE A 30 -6.31 8.14 30.30
N ILE A 31 -6.19 6.82 30.05
CA ILE A 31 -5.59 5.87 31.01
C ILE A 31 -4.15 6.26 31.33
N ALA A 32 -3.34 6.57 30.31
CA ALA A 32 -1.96 6.99 30.51
C ALA A 32 -1.87 8.28 31.31
N ALA A 33 -2.68 9.30 30.98
CA ALA A 33 -2.71 10.58 31.69
C ALA A 33 -3.14 10.43 33.15
N LEU A 34 -4.19 9.68 33.43
CA LEU A 34 -4.66 9.42 34.81
C LEU A 34 -3.60 8.66 35.63
N SER A 35 -2.92 7.69 35.04
CA SER A 35 -1.84 6.94 35.68
C SER A 35 -0.69 7.87 36.07
N LEU A 36 -0.28 8.78 35.15
CA LEU A 36 0.79 9.74 35.41
C LEU A 36 0.38 10.82 36.42
N LEU A 37 -0.83 11.33 36.34
CA LEU A 37 -1.36 12.31 37.33
C LEU A 37 -1.42 11.69 38.74
N TYR A 38 -1.90 10.45 38.86
CA TYR A 38 -1.94 9.76 40.15
C TYR A 38 -0.52 9.47 40.66
N TYR A 39 0.42 9.12 39.77
CA TYR A 39 1.84 9.00 40.11
C TYR A 39 2.38 10.29 40.73
N TRP A 40 2.20 11.43 40.08
CA TRP A 40 2.64 12.75 40.56
C TRP A 40 1.99 13.15 41.90
N TYR A 41 0.68 12.91 42.04
CA TYR A 41 -0.02 13.14 43.28
C TYR A 41 0.62 12.38 44.45
N ARG A 42 0.99 11.11 44.27
CA ARG A 42 1.63 10.29 45.28
C ARG A 42 3.06 10.73 45.57
N VAL A 43 3.81 11.20 44.57
CA VAL A 43 5.16 11.77 44.74
C VAL A 43 5.11 13.03 45.60
N ILE A 44 4.21 13.96 45.31
CA ILE A 44 4.06 15.22 46.07
C ILE A 44 3.72 14.95 47.53
N ASN A 45 2.84 14.01 47.80
CA ASN A 45 2.43 13.67 49.15
C ASN A 45 3.43 12.75 49.87
N LYS A 46 4.60 12.48 49.32
CA LYS A 46 5.66 11.62 49.86
C LYS A 46 5.15 10.22 50.30
N ASN A 47 4.09 9.74 49.68
CA ASN A 47 3.40 8.49 50.02
C ASN A 47 3.40 7.52 48.83
N LEU A 48 4.57 7.37 48.19
CA LEU A 48 4.76 6.51 47.04
C LEU A 48 5.60 5.29 47.40
N SER A 49 5.00 4.09 47.39
CA SER A 49 5.76 2.87 47.44
C SER A 49 6.40 2.55 46.09
N LEU A 50 7.57 1.90 46.12
CA LEU A 50 8.27 1.50 44.90
C LEU A 50 7.39 0.62 43.99
N TRP A 51 6.66 -0.31 44.55
CA TRP A 51 5.76 -1.20 43.81
C TRP A 51 4.61 -0.44 43.11
N LEU A 52 4.01 0.52 43.80
CA LEU A 52 2.96 1.35 43.21
C LEU A 52 3.51 2.21 42.03
N MET A 53 4.70 2.75 42.19
CA MET A 53 5.38 3.49 41.13
C MET A 53 5.58 2.63 39.87
N LEU A 54 6.14 1.42 40.04
CA LEU A 54 6.36 0.49 38.94
C LEU A 54 5.04 0.08 38.29
N LEU A 55 4.00 -0.21 39.07
CA LEU A 55 2.69 -0.55 38.51
C LEU A 55 2.09 0.56 37.65
N LEU A 56 2.15 1.81 38.09
CA LEU A 56 1.62 2.96 37.32
C LEU A 56 2.39 3.21 36.03
N LEU A 57 3.72 3.05 36.05
CA LEU A 57 4.54 3.13 34.86
C LEU A 57 4.24 2.02 33.85
N VAL A 58 4.01 0.79 34.34
CA VAL A 58 3.60 -0.34 33.48
C VAL A 58 2.23 -0.06 32.85
N ILE A 59 1.25 0.44 33.59
CA ILE A 59 -0.08 0.79 33.04
C ILE A 59 0.04 1.85 31.96
N ALA A 60 0.80 2.92 32.21
CA ALA A 60 1.04 3.97 31.22
C ALA A 60 1.74 3.42 29.97
N GLY A 61 2.75 2.56 30.15
CA GLY A 61 3.45 1.89 29.05
C GLY A 61 2.54 1.00 28.20
N LEU A 62 1.69 0.19 28.84
CA LEU A 62 0.71 -0.65 28.15
C LEU A 62 -0.33 0.17 27.39
N ALA A 63 -0.79 1.29 27.94
CA ALA A 63 -1.68 2.21 27.26
C ALA A 63 -1.03 2.80 25.98
N MET A 64 0.21 3.27 26.09
CA MET A 64 0.97 3.77 24.91
C MET A 64 1.23 2.67 23.88
N TYR A 65 1.55 1.46 24.32
CA TYR A 65 1.74 0.32 23.42
C TYR A 65 0.45 -0.06 22.67
N SER A 66 -0.71 0.06 23.32
CA SER A 66 -2.01 -0.18 22.69
C SER A 66 -2.27 0.79 21.52
N ILE A 67 -1.86 2.06 21.64
CA ILE A 67 -1.95 3.05 20.54
C ILE A 67 -1.10 2.59 19.36
N PHE A 68 0.13 2.18 19.60
CA PHE A 68 1.03 1.69 18.55
C PHE A 68 0.44 0.49 17.80
N ILE A 69 -0.08 -0.50 18.56
CA ILE A 69 -0.76 -1.67 17.97
C ILE A 69 -1.97 -1.23 17.14
N ASN A 70 -2.81 -0.32 17.68
CA ASN A 70 -4.00 0.14 16.96
C ASN A 70 -3.64 0.82 15.64
N ILE A 71 -2.63 1.71 15.61
CA ILE A 71 -2.16 2.36 14.38
C ILE A 71 -1.71 1.31 13.35
N LYS A 72 -0.93 0.31 13.78
CA LYS A 72 -0.47 -0.78 12.90
C LYS A 72 -1.62 -1.62 12.35
N LEU A 73 -2.58 -1.98 13.20
CA LEU A 73 -3.76 -2.76 12.81
C LEU A 73 -4.60 -1.98 11.79
N MET A 74 -4.78 -0.68 12.01
CA MET A 74 -5.54 0.17 11.10
C MET A 74 -4.86 0.30 9.75
N ALA A 75 -3.54 0.56 9.72
CA ALA A 75 -2.78 0.63 8.48
C ALA A 75 -2.88 -0.68 7.67
N THR A 76 -2.78 -1.83 8.36
CA THR A 76 -2.94 -3.14 7.72
C THR A 76 -4.37 -3.36 7.21
N ALA A 77 -5.40 -3.02 8.01
CA ALA A 77 -6.79 -3.17 7.60
C ALA A 77 -7.16 -2.29 6.39
N ILE A 78 -6.62 -1.08 6.32
CA ILE A 78 -6.79 -0.18 5.17
C ILE A 78 -6.11 -0.78 3.93
N GLU A 79 -4.90 -1.31 4.06
CA GLU A 79 -4.18 -1.95 2.94
C GLU A 79 -4.92 -3.22 2.47
N GLU A 80 -5.53 -4.00 3.35
CA GLU A 80 -6.36 -5.17 2.99
C GLU A 80 -7.62 -4.80 2.19
N ILE A 81 -8.14 -3.56 2.28
CA ILE A 81 -9.24 -3.10 1.43
C ILE A 81 -8.83 -3.18 -0.04
N LEU A 82 -7.60 -2.77 -0.34
CA LEU A 82 -7.07 -2.84 -1.70
C LEU A 82 -6.54 -4.24 -2.05
N THR A 83 -5.73 -4.83 -1.18
CA THR A 83 -4.93 -6.01 -1.55
C THR A 83 -5.70 -7.34 -1.45
N GLU A 84 -6.71 -7.43 -0.58
CA GLU A 84 -7.50 -8.65 -0.37
C GLU A 84 -8.95 -8.49 -0.82
N ASN A 85 -9.59 -7.35 -0.49
CA ASN A 85 -10.98 -7.12 -0.89
C ASN A 85 -11.10 -6.58 -2.33
N ILE A 86 -10.03 -5.95 -2.84
CA ILE A 86 -9.95 -5.33 -4.18
C ILE A 86 -11.09 -4.31 -4.37
N ASP A 87 -11.30 -3.47 -3.37
CA ASP A 87 -12.29 -2.40 -3.37
C ASP A 87 -11.59 -1.05 -3.54
N LEU A 88 -11.40 -0.64 -4.81
CA LEU A 88 -10.64 0.55 -5.18
C LEU A 88 -11.34 1.83 -4.71
N GLU A 89 -12.67 1.86 -4.81
CA GLU A 89 -13.46 3.02 -4.41
C GLU A 89 -13.39 3.22 -2.89
N LYS A 90 -13.67 2.18 -2.12
CA LYS A 90 -13.56 2.22 -0.67
C LYS A 90 -12.17 2.57 -0.18
N TYR A 91 -11.13 2.07 -0.87
CA TYR A 91 -9.74 2.39 -0.55
C TYR A 91 -9.44 3.88 -0.74
N LEU A 92 -9.91 4.50 -1.83
CA LEU A 92 -9.76 5.93 -2.07
C LEU A 92 -10.59 6.77 -1.10
N ASP A 93 -11.82 6.33 -0.81
CA ASP A 93 -12.73 7.02 0.11
C ASP A 93 -12.16 7.15 1.52
N ILE A 94 -11.46 6.12 2.03
CA ILE A 94 -10.92 6.20 3.39
C ILE A 94 -9.81 7.27 3.48
N TYR A 95 -8.95 7.40 2.47
CA TYR A 95 -7.93 8.45 2.43
C TYR A 95 -8.54 9.84 2.22
N THR A 96 -9.59 9.94 1.40
CA THR A 96 -10.39 11.16 1.26
C THR A 96 -10.99 11.60 2.59
N LEU A 97 -11.53 10.65 3.36
CA LEU A 97 -12.10 10.91 4.66
C LEU A 97 -11.03 11.30 5.70
N MET A 98 -9.85 10.67 5.65
CA MET A 98 -8.71 11.02 6.49
C MET A 98 -8.23 12.44 6.20
N TYR A 99 -8.10 12.82 4.93
CA TYR A 99 -7.75 14.17 4.52
C TYR A 99 -8.79 15.22 4.97
N LYS A 100 -10.09 14.94 4.79
CA LYS A 100 -11.17 15.84 5.23
C LYS A 100 -11.19 16.05 6.75
N LYS A 101 -10.80 15.05 7.53
CA LYS A 101 -10.75 15.11 9.00
C LYS A 101 -9.39 15.54 9.56
N ALA A 102 -8.39 15.74 8.69
CA ALA A 102 -7.06 16.12 9.10
C ALA A 102 -7.04 17.51 9.76
N ASN A 103 -6.33 17.62 10.88
CA ASN A 103 -6.06 18.89 11.53
C ASN A 103 -4.93 19.65 10.82
N ARG A 104 -4.67 20.89 11.23
CA ARG A 104 -3.64 21.75 10.62
C ARG A 104 -2.26 21.10 10.55
N TYR A 105 -1.89 20.31 11.57
CA TYR A 105 -0.55 19.69 11.65
C TYR A 105 -0.38 18.44 10.77
N SER A 106 -1.47 17.75 10.45
CA SER A 106 -1.45 16.52 9.64
C SER A 106 -1.98 16.73 8.22
N LYS A 107 -2.46 17.93 7.87
CA LYS A 107 -3.15 18.22 6.60
C LYS A 107 -2.29 17.91 5.39
N GLU A 108 -1.06 18.38 5.37
CA GLU A 108 -0.13 18.20 4.26
C GLU A 108 0.26 16.72 4.07
N GLU A 109 0.48 16.00 5.16
CA GLU A 109 0.79 14.57 5.10
C GLU A 109 -0.39 13.74 4.60
N GLN A 110 -1.62 14.10 5.01
CA GLN A 110 -2.83 13.44 4.53
C GLN A 110 -3.12 13.80 3.07
N GLU A 111 -2.82 15.00 2.61
CA GLU A 111 -2.89 15.39 1.20
C GLU A 111 -1.94 14.56 0.35
N ALA A 112 -0.68 14.43 0.76
CA ALA A 112 0.30 13.60 0.07
C ALA A 112 -0.13 12.12 0.01
N SER A 113 -0.69 11.60 1.11
CA SER A 113 -1.22 10.24 1.17
C SER A 113 -2.43 10.04 0.24
N LEU A 114 -3.31 11.04 0.13
CA LEU A 114 -4.47 11.00 -0.76
C LEU A 114 -4.03 11.04 -2.23
N ILE A 115 -3.13 11.94 -2.61
CA ILE A 115 -2.58 12.03 -3.98
C ILE A 115 -1.92 10.70 -4.36
N PHE A 116 -1.10 10.13 -3.48
CA PHE A 116 -0.45 8.85 -3.74
C PHE A 116 -1.47 7.72 -3.91
N THR A 117 -2.52 7.70 -3.09
CA THR A 117 -3.59 6.70 -3.18
C THR A 117 -4.39 6.83 -4.46
N ASP A 118 -4.70 8.06 -4.90
CA ASP A 118 -5.39 8.33 -6.15
C ASP A 118 -4.59 7.84 -7.36
N GLY A 119 -3.28 8.16 -7.43
CA GLY A 119 -2.40 7.65 -8.47
C GLY A 119 -2.35 6.12 -8.50
N ARG A 120 -2.31 5.49 -7.34
CA ARG A 120 -2.34 4.04 -7.19
C ARG A 120 -3.66 3.41 -7.68
N VAL A 121 -4.79 4.03 -7.37
CA VAL A 121 -6.11 3.59 -7.85
C VAL A 121 -6.24 3.76 -9.36
N LYS A 122 -5.79 4.90 -9.92
CA LYS A 122 -5.73 5.14 -11.36
C LYS A 122 -4.90 4.08 -12.08
N TYR A 123 -3.74 3.72 -11.53
CA TYR A 123 -2.92 2.63 -12.07
C TYR A 123 -3.72 1.32 -12.16
N TYR A 124 -4.34 0.88 -11.07
CA TYR A 124 -5.10 -0.38 -11.07
C TYR A 124 -6.35 -0.32 -11.95
N ARG A 125 -6.91 0.87 -12.17
CA ARG A 125 -7.98 1.12 -13.15
C ARG A 125 -7.49 1.20 -14.59
N GLY A 126 -6.18 1.14 -14.85
CA GLY A 126 -5.61 1.24 -16.19
C GLY A 126 -5.66 2.65 -16.78
N GLN A 127 -5.81 3.67 -15.95
CA GLN A 127 -5.77 5.08 -16.34
C GLN A 127 -4.31 5.58 -16.34
N PHE A 128 -3.46 4.93 -17.14
CA PHE A 128 -2.00 5.08 -17.05
C PHE A 128 -1.50 6.49 -17.37
N GLN A 129 -2.14 7.20 -18.28
CA GLN A 129 -1.80 8.60 -18.60
C GLN A 129 -2.02 9.53 -17.40
N ASP A 130 -3.04 9.25 -16.59
CA ASP A 130 -3.36 10.06 -15.42
C ASP A 130 -2.44 9.79 -14.22
N VAL A 131 -1.74 8.64 -14.22
CA VAL A 131 -0.86 8.23 -13.10
C VAL A 131 0.26 9.24 -12.90
N GLN A 132 0.99 9.57 -13.96
CA GLN A 132 2.11 10.52 -13.90
C GLN A 132 1.63 11.91 -13.50
N LEU A 133 0.58 12.43 -14.15
CA LEU A 133 0.00 13.74 -13.82
C LEU A 133 -0.43 13.82 -12.34
N THR A 134 -0.97 12.72 -11.81
CA THR A 134 -1.38 12.66 -10.40
C THR A 134 -0.17 12.71 -9.47
N PHE A 135 0.89 11.97 -9.77
CA PHE A 135 2.08 11.96 -8.93
C PHE A 135 2.92 13.23 -9.05
N ASP A 136 2.86 13.96 -10.17
CA ASP A 136 3.52 15.25 -10.32
C ASP A 136 2.93 16.32 -9.40
N ALA A 137 1.68 16.17 -8.99
CA ALA A 137 1.06 17.02 -7.97
C ALA A 137 1.58 16.77 -6.54
N LEU A 138 2.41 15.73 -6.33
CA LEU A 138 2.91 15.34 -5.02
C LEU A 138 4.13 16.18 -4.61
N ASP A 139 3.96 17.05 -3.62
CA ASP A 139 5.07 17.82 -3.04
C ASP A 139 5.78 17.00 -1.94
N TYR A 140 6.94 16.45 -2.28
CA TYR A 140 7.75 15.66 -1.34
C TYR A 140 8.26 16.46 -0.15
N ASN A 141 8.35 17.80 -0.24
CA ASN A 141 8.80 18.62 0.88
C ASN A 141 7.79 18.65 2.01
N LYS A 142 6.51 18.43 1.70
CA LYS A 142 5.42 18.30 2.69
C LYS A 142 5.39 16.95 3.39
N VAL A 143 6.12 15.95 2.88
CA VAL A 143 6.21 14.61 3.46
C VAL A 143 7.33 14.57 4.49
N GLN A 144 7.13 13.93 5.63
CA GLN A 144 8.18 13.75 6.64
C GLN A 144 9.41 13.06 6.03
N LYS A 145 10.62 13.59 6.29
CA LYS A 145 11.89 13.15 5.69
C LYS A 145 12.06 11.62 5.70
N LYS A 146 11.70 10.95 6.78
CA LYS A 146 11.82 9.48 6.93
C LYS A 146 10.96 8.66 5.96
N TYR A 147 9.91 9.25 5.37
CA TYR A 147 9.01 8.56 4.45
C TYR A 147 9.22 8.94 2.99
N ARG A 148 9.96 10.03 2.70
CA ARG A 148 10.15 10.58 1.35
C ARG A 148 10.72 9.55 0.39
N THR A 149 11.83 8.92 0.76
CA THR A 149 12.50 7.92 -0.09
C THR A 149 11.57 6.77 -0.44
N LYS A 150 10.88 6.22 0.55
CA LYS A 150 9.96 5.10 0.33
C LYS A 150 8.77 5.50 -0.55
N LEU A 151 8.24 6.71 -0.37
CA LEU A 151 7.14 7.22 -1.19
C LEU A 151 7.59 7.45 -2.63
N LEU A 152 8.78 8.02 -2.83
CA LEU A 152 9.40 8.23 -4.14
C LEU A 152 9.63 6.90 -4.87
N LEU A 153 10.20 5.90 -4.21
CA LEU A 153 10.40 4.56 -4.79
C LEU A 153 9.07 3.93 -5.22
N ARG A 154 8.03 4.04 -4.40
CA ARG A 154 6.70 3.53 -4.76
C ARG A 154 6.08 4.27 -5.93
N ARG A 155 6.30 5.58 -6.06
CA ARG A 155 5.91 6.35 -7.23
C ARG A 155 6.57 5.78 -8.48
N TYR A 156 7.90 5.64 -8.49
CA TYR A 156 8.63 5.07 -9.62
C TYR A 156 8.08 3.69 -10.04
N ASN A 157 7.72 2.85 -9.08
CA ASN A 157 7.12 1.55 -9.40
C ASN A 157 5.86 1.67 -10.27
N PHE A 158 4.92 2.55 -9.89
CA PHE A 158 3.67 2.72 -10.64
C PHE A 158 3.87 3.45 -11.96
N GLU A 159 4.74 4.45 -12.01
CA GLU A 159 5.04 5.18 -13.24
C GLU A 159 5.74 4.28 -14.26
N MET A 160 6.79 3.55 -13.85
CA MET A 160 7.51 2.61 -14.73
C MET A 160 6.58 1.51 -15.26
N LEU A 161 5.72 0.92 -14.42
CA LEU A 161 4.76 -0.07 -14.86
C LEU A 161 3.70 0.52 -15.80
N SER A 162 3.28 1.78 -15.59
CA SER A 162 2.38 2.50 -16.50
C SER A 162 3.01 2.69 -17.87
N CYS A 163 4.26 3.14 -17.92
CA CYS A 163 5.02 3.31 -19.17
C CYS A 163 5.17 1.96 -19.92
N ILE A 164 5.46 0.88 -19.20
CA ILE A 164 5.58 -0.47 -19.77
C ILE A 164 4.26 -0.90 -20.43
N LEU A 165 3.12 -0.72 -19.74
CA LEU A 165 1.80 -1.11 -20.23
C LEU A 165 1.36 -0.24 -21.44
N GLN A 166 1.82 1.00 -21.52
CA GLN A 166 1.64 1.91 -22.67
C GLN A 166 2.70 1.73 -23.75
N LYS A 167 3.75 0.94 -23.50
CA LYS A 167 4.91 0.71 -24.39
C LYS A 167 5.76 1.98 -24.63
N GLU A 168 5.77 2.89 -23.67
CA GLU A 168 6.53 4.14 -23.69
C GLU A 168 8.00 3.90 -23.27
N ARG A 169 8.83 3.51 -24.25
CA ARG A 169 10.23 3.08 -24.02
C ARG A 169 11.11 4.18 -23.45
N GLU A 170 11.02 5.38 -24.02
CA GLU A 170 11.89 6.51 -23.65
C GLU A 170 11.64 6.91 -22.21
N GLU A 171 10.39 7.05 -21.82
CA GLU A 171 10.00 7.45 -20.48
C GLU A 171 10.34 6.36 -19.45
N TYR A 172 10.11 5.10 -19.77
CA TYR A 172 10.57 3.99 -18.93
C TYR A 172 12.07 4.04 -18.68
N ASN A 173 12.90 4.25 -19.73
CA ASN A 173 14.35 4.30 -19.60
C ASN A 173 14.81 5.52 -18.77
N ARG A 174 14.14 6.66 -18.90
CA ARG A 174 14.39 7.85 -18.08
C ARG A 174 14.14 7.55 -16.60
N LEU A 175 12.95 7.04 -16.27
CA LEU A 175 12.59 6.68 -14.89
C LEU A 175 13.51 5.59 -14.32
N LYS A 176 13.91 4.61 -15.12
CA LYS A 176 14.85 3.57 -14.74
C LYS A 176 16.22 4.17 -14.36
N SER A 177 16.75 5.08 -15.19
CA SER A 177 18.02 5.74 -14.89
C SER A 177 17.92 6.58 -13.61
N GLU A 178 16.82 7.27 -13.38
CA GLU A 178 16.60 8.06 -12.17
C GLU A 178 16.57 7.19 -10.91
N ILE A 179 15.82 6.08 -10.90
CA ILE A 179 15.75 5.19 -9.73
C ILE A 179 17.08 4.48 -9.46
N GLU A 180 17.87 4.17 -10.50
CA GLU A 180 19.21 3.57 -10.38
C GLU A 180 20.20 4.52 -9.70
N THR A 181 20.08 5.83 -9.89
CA THR A 181 20.92 6.83 -9.21
C THR A 181 20.58 7.03 -7.75
N LEU A 182 19.39 6.61 -7.32
CA LEU A 182 19.00 6.72 -5.91
C LEU A 182 19.84 5.81 -5.02
N SER A 183 20.34 6.38 -3.94
CA SER A 183 21.11 5.66 -2.91
C SER A 183 20.38 5.72 -1.57
N PRO A 184 19.35 4.89 -1.35
CA PRO A 184 18.61 4.88 -0.11
C PRO A 184 19.51 4.54 1.08
N SER A 185 19.37 5.26 2.19
CA SER A 185 20.17 5.04 3.39
C SER A 185 19.71 3.82 4.21
N LEU A 186 18.43 3.44 4.10
CA LEU A 186 17.87 2.31 4.84
C LEU A 186 17.95 1.03 4.02
N PRO A 187 18.40 -0.10 4.61
CA PRO A 187 18.46 -1.40 3.90
C PRO A 187 17.10 -1.83 3.32
N SER A 188 16.01 -1.57 4.03
CA SER A 188 14.64 -1.87 3.54
C SER A 188 14.24 -1.07 2.31
N ASP A 189 14.74 0.14 2.16
CA ASP A 189 14.47 0.98 0.99
C ASP A 189 15.40 0.61 -0.18
N GLN A 190 16.62 0.13 0.10
CA GLN A 190 17.49 -0.46 -0.92
C GLN A 190 16.87 -1.73 -1.50
N GLU A 191 16.40 -2.64 -0.64
CA GLU A 191 15.69 -3.85 -1.07
C GLU A 191 14.43 -3.52 -1.89
N LEU A 192 13.66 -2.52 -1.47
CA LEU A 192 12.48 -2.05 -2.23
C LEU A 192 12.88 -1.55 -3.61
N ARG A 193 13.93 -0.71 -3.74
CA ARG A 193 14.45 -0.22 -5.01
C ARG A 193 14.85 -1.39 -5.93
N ASP A 194 15.62 -2.32 -5.42
CA ASP A 194 16.12 -3.44 -6.19
C ASP A 194 14.99 -4.37 -6.67
N ASN A 195 13.98 -4.58 -5.83
CA ASN A 195 12.79 -5.32 -6.19
C ASN A 195 11.96 -4.60 -7.28
N ILE A 196 11.82 -3.27 -7.20
CA ILE A 196 11.15 -2.47 -8.23
C ILE A 196 11.88 -2.61 -9.57
N LEU A 197 13.20 -2.41 -9.60
CA LEU A 197 14.02 -2.54 -10.80
C LEU A 197 13.89 -3.95 -11.41
N LYS A 198 13.90 -4.99 -10.58
CA LYS A 198 13.75 -6.36 -11.03
C LYS A 198 12.38 -6.63 -11.65
N ILE A 199 11.30 -6.29 -10.93
CA ILE A 199 9.92 -6.54 -11.40
C ILE A 199 9.63 -5.76 -12.68
N THR A 200 10.00 -4.48 -12.74
CA THR A 200 9.77 -3.64 -13.92
C THR A 200 10.62 -4.07 -15.10
N SER A 201 11.88 -4.52 -14.90
CA SER A 201 12.71 -5.07 -15.97
C SER A 201 12.10 -6.34 -16.58
N VAL A 202 11.58 -7.25 -15.75
CA VAL A 202 10.91 -8.46 -16.24
C VAL A 202 9.61 -8.13 -16.99
N ALA A 203 8.79 -7.22 -16.45
CA ALA A 203 7.57 -6.78 -17.12
C ALA A 203 7.88 -6.11 -18.47
N TYR A 204 8.95 -5.31 -18.53
CA TYR A 204 9.43 -4.68 -19.77
C TYR A 204 9.87 -5.71 -20.80
N SER A 205 10.65 -6.73 -20.39
CA SER A 205 11.04 -7.82 -21.28
C SER A 205 9.84 -8.52 -21.90
N ILE A 206 8.82 -8.86 -21.12
CA ILE A 206 7.62 -9.55 -21.60
C ILE A 206 6.78 -8.64 -22.52
N ILE A 207 6.49 -7.41 -22.10
CA ILE A 207 5.51 -6.54 -22.81
C ILE A 207 6.11 -5.79 -23.98
N VAL A 208 7.30 -5.21 -23.77
CA VAL A 208 7.92 -4.28 -24.75
C VAL A 208 8.88 -5.01 -25.67
N GLU A 209 9.77 -5.85 -25.13
CA GLU A 209 10.76 -6.60 -25.91
C GLU A 209 10.22 -7.88 -26.52
N LYS A 210 9.07 -8.37 -26.04
CA LYS A 210 8.47 -9.65 -26.47
C LYS A 210 9.37 -10.86 -26.20
N GLN A 211 10.16 -10.77 -25.14
CA GLN A 211 11.03 -11.85 -24.70
C GLN A 211 10.42 -12.61 -23.52
N PRO A 212 10.26 -13.94 -23.61
CA PRO A 212 9.74 -14.74 -22.51
C PRO A 212 10.63 -14.66 -21.26
N ASN A 213 10.00 -14.56 -20.08
CA ASN A 213 10.67 -14.57 -18.79
C ASN A 213 9.79 -15.24 -17.72
N ASN A 214 10.30 -16.28 -17.07
CA ASN A 214 9.52 -17.10 -16.13
C ASN A 214 9.41 -16.51 -14.72
N TYR A 215 9.92 -15.32 -14.47
CA TYR A 215 9.93 -14.74 -13.13
C TYR A 215 8.56 -14.77 -12.44
N PHE A 216 7.50 -14.39 -13.14
CA PHE A 216 6.14 -14.37 -12.57
C PHE A 216 5.51 -15.75 -12.42
N ASP A 217 6.03 -16.75 -13.13
CA ASP A 217 5.65 -18.15 -12.97
C ASP A 217 6.31 -18.79 -11.75
N ASP A 218 7.58 -18.45 -11.49
CA ASP A 218 8.42 -19.07 -10.47
C ASP A 218 8.27 -18.43 -9.09
N HIS A 219 7.65 -17.24 -9.01
CA HIS A 219 7.51 -16.48 -7.78
C HIS A 219 6.06 -16.36 -7.35
N SER A 220 5.80 -16.68 -6.08
CA SER A 220 4.48 -16.51 -5.48
C SER A 220 4.40 -15.24 -4.62
N VAL A 221 3.23 -14.66 -4.56
CA VAL A 221 2.89 -13.52 -3.71
C VAL A 221 1.69 -13.84 -2.83
N ASN A 222 1.64 -13.25 -1.63
CA ASN A 222 0.65 -13.64 -0.64
C ASN A 222 -0.71 -12.93 -0.79
N SER A 223 -0.73 -11.69 -1.33
CA SER A 223 -1.98 -10.93 -1.46
C SER A 223 -2.77 -11.35 -2.70
N ARG A 224 -4.10 -11.25 -2.62
CA ARG A 224 -5.01 -11.55 -3.73
C ARG A 224 -4.72 -10.66 -4.94
N LEU A 225 -4.59 -9.35 -4.73
CA LEU A 225 -4.24 -8.40 -5.79
C LEU A 225 -2.88 -8.73 -6.43
N GLY A 226 -1.88 -9.09 -5.62
CA GLY A 226 -0.59 -9.52 -6.12
C GLY A 226 -0.69 -10.79 -6.98
N LYS A 227 -1.47 -11.76 -6.56
CA LYS A 227 -1.73 -12.99 -7.35
C LYS A 227 -2.33 -12.67 -8.70
N ILE A 228 -3.36 -11.81 -8.75
CA ILE A 228 -3.97 -11.36 -10.00
C ILE A 228 -2.93 -10.72 -10.93
N THR A 229 -2.11 -9.82 -10.38
CA THR A 229 -1.07 -9.13 -11.14
C THR A 229 -0.03 -10.11 -11.68
N TYR A 230 0.47 -11.04 -10.85
CA TYR A 230 1.47 -12.02 -11.28
C TYR A 230 0.90 -13.00 -12.30
N THR A 231 -0.33 -13.48 -12.10
CA THR A 231 -1.02 -14.36 -13.06
C THR A 231 -1.22 -13.67 -14.42
N TYR A 232 -1.53 -12.37 -14.43
CA TYR A 232 -1.62 -11.59 -15.68
C TYR A 232 -0.30 -11.59 -16.45
N TYR A 233 0.83 -11.29 -15.78
CA TYR A 233 2.14 -11.30 -16.44
C TYR A 233 2.58 -12.73 -16.84
N ALA A 234 2.26 -13.75 -16.04
CA ALA A 234 2.50 -15.14 -16.39
C ALA A 234 1.69 -15.59 -17.62
N ALA A 235 0.44 -15.11 -17.75
CA ALA A 235 -0.38 -15.37 -18.94
C ALA A 235 0.21 -14.73 -20.19
N LEU A 236 0.68 -13.49 -20.11
CA LEU A 236 1.39 -12.82 -21.22
C LEU A 236 2.69 -13.57 -21.60
N ASN A 237 3.41 -14.09 -20.61
CA ASN A 237 4.62 -14.88 -20.82
C ASN A 237 4.29 -16.22 -21.54
N ALA A 238 3.24 -16.92 -21.11
CA ALA A 238 2.75 -18.14 -21.77
C ALA A 238 2.31 -17.86 -23.21
N GLN A 239 1.64 -16.74 -23.46
CA GLN A 239 1.27 -16.30 -24.80
C GLN A 239 2.48 -16.10 -25.72
N LEU A 240 3.55 -15.47 -25.22
CA LEU A 240 4.80 -15.30 -25.98
C LEU A 240 5.48 -16.64 -26.33
N LYS A 241 5.29 -17.65 -25.49
CA LYS A 241 5.82 -19.00 -25.74
C LYS A 241 4.95 -19.84 -26.68
N GLY A 242 3.76 -19.35 -27.07
CA GLY A 242 2.78 -20.12 -27.84
C GLY A 242 2.04 -21.17 -27.02
N GLU A 243 2.04 -21.09 -25.69
CA GLU A 243 1.37 -22.00 -24.76
C GLU A 243 -0.12 -21.61 -24.63
N GLU A 244 -0.91 -21.72 -25.70
CA GLU A 244 -2.29 -21.19 -25.74
C GLU A 244 -3.21 -21.74 -24.66
N ALA A 245 -3.16 -23.07 -24.41
CA ALA A 245 -3.97 -23.69 -23.36
C ALA A 245 -3.66 -23.11 -21.98
N ARG A 246 -2.39 -22.94 -21.65
CA ARG A 246 -1.94 -22.34 -20.38
C ARG A 246 -2.29 -20.85 -20.29
N THR A 247 -2.11 -20.11 -21.37
CA THR A 247 -2.50 -18.69 -21.44
C THR A 247 -3.98 -18.53 -21.10
N ARG A 248 -4.82 -19.38 -21.71
CA ARG A 248 -6.27 -19.37 -21.47
C ARG A 248 -6.61 -19.70 -20.02
N GLU A 249 -6.03 -20.78 -19.46
CA GLU A 249 -6.22 -21.18 -18.06
C GLU A 249 -5.86 -20.05 -17.08
N LEU A 250 -4.71 -19.40 -17.29
CA LEU A 250 -4.25 -18.29 -16.43
C LEU A 250 -5.22 -17.10 -16.52
N PHE A 251 -5.66 -16.69 -17.70
CA PHE A 251 -6.64 -15.61 -17.84
C PHE A 251 -8.01 -16.00 -17.26
N GLU A 252 -8.48 -17.21 -17.44
CA GLU A 252 -9.73 -17.71 -16.84
C GLU A 252 -9.68 -17.64 -15.30
N SER A 253 -8.53 -17.94 -14.70
CA SER A 253 -8.35 -17.92 -13.24
C SER A 253 -8.54 -16.55 -12.62
N ILE A 254 -8.27 -15.45 -13.36
CA ILE A 254 -8.42 -14.07 -12.88
C ILE A 254 -9.65 -13.35 -13.46
N ALA A 255 -10.28 -13.87 -14.50
CA ALA A 255 -11.40 -13.20 -15.18
C ALA A 255 -12.64 -13.01 -14.28
N GLN A 256 -12.80 -13.78 -13.21
CA GLN A 256 -13.92 -13.69 -12.27
C GLN A 256 -13.67 -12.66 -11.14
N GLU A 257 -12.50 -12.06 -11.11
CA GLU A 257 -12.13 -11.04 -10.13
C GLU A 257 -12.78 -9.68 -10.40
N ASN A 258 -12.51 -8.67 -9.56
CA ASN A 258 -13.13 -7.34 -9.71
C ASN A 258 -12.83 -6.71 -11.08
N PRO A 259 -13.84 -6.41 -11.91
CA PRO A 259 -13.67 -5.85 -13.26
C PRO A 259 -13.16 -4.40 -13.26
N GLU A 260 -13.09 -3.71 -12.12
CA GLU A 260 -12.42 -2.41 -12.04
C GLU A 260 -10.91 -2.53 -12.30
N LEU A 261 -10.32 -3.70 -12.05
CA LEU A 261 -8.91 -3.93 -12.32
C LEU A 261 -8.64 -4.02 -13.82
N PHE A 262 -7.65 -3.29 -14.28
CA PHE A 262 -7.15 -3.37 -15.66
C PHE A 262 -6.84 -4.82 -16.06
N TYR A 263 -6.10 -5.54 -15.23
CA TYR A 263 -5.70 -6.93 -15.48
C TYR A 263 -6.88 -7.87 -15.75
N VAL A 264 -7.97 -7.69 -15.01
CA VAL A 264 -9.20 -8.48 -15.15
C VAL A 264 -9.93 -8.16 -16.47
N ARG A 265 -9.96 -6.87 -16.82
CA ARG A 265 -10.55 -6.46 -18.11
C ARG A 265 -9.77 -7.01 -19.30
N GLU A 266 -8.44 -6.96 -19.26
CA GLU A 266 -7.61 -7.51 -20.32
C GLU A 266 -7.75 -9.03 -20.43
N ALA A 267 -7.81 -9.74 -19.29
CA ALA A 267 -8.09 -11.18 -19.29
C ALA A 267 -9.45 -11.50 -19.95
N LYS A 268 -10.50 -10.74 -19.63
CA LYS A 268 -11.82 -10.90 -20.27
C LYS A 268 -11.80 -10.61 -21.78
N ARG A 269 -11.05 -9.58 -22.20
CA ARG A 269 -10.89 -9.24 -23.63
C ARG A 269 -10.24 -10.39 -24.39
N TYR A 270 -9.13 -10.91 -23.86
CA TYR A 270 -8.46 -12.08 -24.44
C TYR A 270 -9.39 -13.28 -24.58
N LEU A 271 -10.14 -13.62 -23.53
CA LEU A 271 -11.06 -14.78 -23.54
C LEU A 271 -12.21 -14.64 -24.53
N LYS A 272 -12.61 -13.42 -24.88
CA LYS A 272 -13.63 -13.14 -25.89
C LYS A 272 -13.05 -13.09 -27.31
N GLY A 273 -11.73 -13.19 -27.48
CA GLY A 273 -11.08 -13.03 -28.78
C GLY A 273 -11.00 -11.58 -29.27
N GLU A 274 -11.19 -10.61 -28.39
CA GLU A 274 -11.05 -9.18 -28.66
C GLU A 274 -9.56 -8.82 -28.50
N GLN A 275 -8.78 -8.77 -29.60
CA GLN A 275 -7.36 -8.37 -29.61
C GLN A 275 -7.20 -6.88 -29.93
#